data_9fe9d70468362b716d3022b8bdb29ac8
#
_entry.id   9fe9d70468362b716d3022b8bdb29ac8
#
_cell.length_a   1.000
_cell.length_b   1.000
_cell.length_c   1.000
_cell.angle_alpha   90.00
_cell.angle_beta   90.00
_cell.angle_gamma   90.00
#
_symmetry.space_group_name_H-M   'P 1'
#
loop_
_entity.id
_entity.type
_entity.pdbx_description
1 polymer ?
#
loop_
_entity_poly.entity_id
_entity_poly.type
_entity_poly.pdbx_seq_one_letter_code
_entity_poly.pdbx_strand_id
1 'polypeptide(L)'
;MQTFLDLNLLKTFKSIKMKKEFYQKVKAAYKKLRTLENKRTLMVIEYLTDNPGKNVTELFIKFRTDQSTMSQALSKLRSLDLLYTEKEGKEVRYYVNLIEVSKIQESISKFNQHVFAKKSITRP
;
A
#
# COMPACT_ATOMS: atom_id res chain seq x y z
N MET A 1 38.69 -24.76 -2.43
CA MET A 1 37.95 -23.96 -3.38
C MET A 1 36.46 -24.24 -3.39
N GLN A 2 36.05 -25.49 -3.48
CA GLN A 2 34.60 -25.82 -3.46
C GLN A 2 33.96 -25.46 -2.13
N THR A 3 34.60 -25.66 -1.01
CA THR A 3 34.10 -25.32 0.30
C THR A 3 33.86 -23.81 0.44
N PHE A 4 34.77 -23.02 -0.10
CA PHE A 4 34.63 -21.56 -0.13
C PHE A 4 33.47 -21.14 -1.02
N LEU A 5 33.34 -21.77 -2.18
CA LEU A 5 32.22 -21.51 -3.10
C LEU A 5 30.86 -21.88 -2.48
N ASP A 6 30.81 -23.02 -1.76
CA ASP A 6 29.59 -23.48 -1.10
C ASP A 6 29.16 -22.53 0.02
N LEU A 7 30.11 -22.05 0.83
CA LEU A 7 29.85 -21.06 1.87
C LEU A 7 29.37 -19.74 1.27
N ASN A 8 30.02 -19.32 0.19
CA ASN A 8 29.66 -18.10 -0.52
C ASN A 8 28.28 -18.24 -1.16
N LEU A 9 27.99 -19.41 -1.70
CA LEU A 9 26.70 -19.72 -2.28
C LEU A 9 25.58 -19.69 -1.23
N LEU A 10 25.83 -20.25 -0.03
CA LEU A 10 24.88 -20.22 1.07
C LEU A 10 24.60 -18.77 1.53
N LYS A 11 25.65 -17.97 1.65
CA LYS A 11 25.50 -16.54 1.97
C LYS A 11 24.70 -15.82 0.89
N THR A 12 24.97 -16.13 -0.36
CA THR A 12 24.23 -15.56 -1.50
C THR A 12 22.77 -15.99 -1.47
N PHE A 13 22.46 -17.24 -1.17
CA PHE A 13 21.09 -17.73 -1.03
C PHE A 13 20.34 -16.99 0.09
N LYS A 14 20.96 -16.86 1.26
CA LYS A 14 20.37 -16.12 2.38
C LYS A 14 20.10 -14.66 2.00
N SER A 15 21.08 -14.04 1.36
CA SER A 15 20.95 -12.65 0.90
C SER A 15 19.84 -12.50 -0.15
N ILE A 16 19.77 -13.42 -1.11
CA ILE A 16 18.72 -13.41 -2.14
C ILE A 16 17.34 -13.61 -1.51
N LYS A 17 17.22 -14.55 -0.56
CA LYS A 17 15.96 -14.81 0.12
C LYS A 17 15.49 -13.59 0.89
N MET A 18 16.37 -12.94 1.66
CA MET A 18 16.07 -11.72 2.38
C MET A 18 15.70 -10.59 1.43
N LYS A 19 16.44 -10.43 0.35
CA LYS A 19 16.15 -9.43 -0.68
C LYS A 19 14.82 -9.71 -1.35
N LYS A 20 14.49 -10.98 -1.58
CA LYS A 20 13.23 -11.38 -2.20
C LYS A 20 12.04 -11.02 -1.31
N GLU A 21 12.12 -11.31 -0.02
CA GLU A 21 11.08 -10.94 0.94
C GLU A 21 10.91 -9.43 1.02
N PHE A 22 12.02 -8.70 1.11
CA PHE A 22 12.02 -7.24 1.11
C PHE A 22 11.42 -6.69 -0.19
N TYR A 23 11.84 -7.24 -1.32
CA TYR A 23 11.32 -6.84 -2.64
C TYR A 23 9.81 -7.06 -2.72
N GLN A 24 9.31 -8.20 -2.23
CA GLN A 24 7.88 -8.49 -2.26
C GLN A 24 7.08 -7.50 -1.40
N LYS A 25 7.61 -7.12 -0.23
CA LYS A 25 6.99 -6.13 0.63
C LYS A 25 6.95 -4.76 -0.02
N VAL A 26 8.05 -4.34 -0.64
CA VAL A 26 8.14 -3.07 -1.35
C VAL A 26 7.21 -3.06 -2.56
N LYS A 27 7.16 -4.16 -3.30
CA LYS A 27 6.28 -4.30 -4.46
C LYS A 27 4.81 -4.18 -4.06
N ALA A 28 4.42 -4.83 -2.96
CA ALA A 28 3.05 -4.74 -2.44
C ALA A 28 2.71 -3.31 -2.01
N ALA A 29 3.61 -2.65 -1.29
CA ALA A 29 3.44 -1.27 -0.88
C ALA A 29 3.38 -0.33 -2.09
N TYR A 30 4.22 -0.55 -3.09
CA TYR A 30 4.24 0.23 -4.33
C TYR A 30 2.93 0.10 -5.09
N LYS A 31 2.38 -1.12 -5.17
CA LYS A 31 1.09 -1.36 -5.84
C LYS A 31 -0.03 -0.55 -5.18
N LYS A 32 -0.06 -0.53 -3.86
CA LYS A 32 -1.03 0.26 -3.09
C LYS A 32 -0.80 1.76 -3.30
N LEU A 33 0.45 2.19 -3.22
CA LEU A 33 0.82 3.59 -3.43
C LEU A 33 0.46 4.06 -4.83
N ARG A 34 0.71 3.24 -5.84
CA ARG A 34 0.37 3.56 -7.23
C ARG A 34 -1.13 3.76 -7.42
N THR A 35 -1.94 2.98 -6.71
CA THR A 35 -3.39 3.18 -6.72
C THR A 35 -3.76 4.52 -6.11
N LEU A 36 -3.05 4.95 -5.07
CA LEU A 36 -3.25 6.25 -4.43
C LEU A 36 -2.72 7.43 -5.26
N GLU A 37 -1.87 7.19 -6.27
CA GLU A 37 -1.46 8.23 -7.22
C GLU A 37 -2.64 8.71 -8.07
N ASN A 38 -3.66 7.91 -8.24
CA ASN A 38 -4.89 8.35 -8.86
C ASN A 38 -5.53 9.41 -7.96
N LYS A 39 -5.72 10.59 -8.50
CA LYS A 39 -6.23 11.74 -7.74
C LYS A 39 -7.57 11.42 -7.05
N ARG A 40 -8.45 10.72 -7.73
CA ARG A 40 -9.76 10.37 -7.17
C ARG A 40 -9.64 9.43 -5.97
N THR A 41 -8.84 8.37 -6.09
CA THR A 41 -8.68 7.41 -4.99
C THR A 41 -8.01 8.07 -3.79
N LEU A 42 -7.02 8.92 -4.03
CA LEU A 42 -6.36 9.65 -2.96
C LEU A 42 -7.34 10.58 -2.23
N MET A 43 -8.14 11.32 -2.99
CA MET A 43 -9.14 12.23 -2.41
C MET A 43 -10.20 11.47 -1.61
N VAL A 44 -10.60 10.29 -2.05
CA VAL A 44 -11.55 9.44 -1.32
C VAL A 44 -10.96 8.99 0.01
N ILE A 45 -9.71 8.53 0.00
CA ILE A 45 -9.02 8.12 1.24
C ILE A 45 -8.90 9.31 2.21
N GLU A 46 -8.48 10.45 1.73
CA GLU A 46 -8.36 11.66 2.55
C GLU A 46 -9.71 12.06 3.16
N TYR A 47 -10.74 12.08 2.35
CA TYR A 47 -12.08 12.43 2.81
C TYR A 47 -12.61 11.46 3.86
N LEU A 48 -12.46 10.15 3.62
CA LEU A 48 -12.91 9.12 4.54
C LEU A 48 -12.11 9.07 5.83
N THR A 49 -10.85 9.51 5.80
CA THR A 49 -10.04 9.63 7.02
C THR A 49 -10.65 10.66 7.96
N ASP A 50 -11.10 11.77 7.41
CA ASP A 50 -11.73 12.84 8.20
C ASP A 50 -13.22 12.61 8.44
N ASN A 51 -13.87 11.83 7.58
CA ASN A 51 -15.31 11.60 7.61
C ASN A 51 -15.60 10.11 7.47
N PRO A 52 -15.30 9.29 8.48
CA PRO A 52 -15.51 7.85 8.38
C PRO A 52 -16.98 7.48 8.35
N GLY A 53 -17.27 6.31 7.76
CA GLY A 53 -18.62 5.75 7.77
C GLY A 53 -19.56 6.32 6.72
N LYS A 54 -19.03 6.80 5.61
CA LYS A 54 -19.86 7.26 4.49
C LYS A 54 -20.25 6.08 3.60
N ASN A 55 -21.45 6.15 3.04
CA ASN A 55 -21.92 5.18 2.05
C ASN A 55 -21.57 5.64 0.63
N VAL A 56 -21.79 4.77 -0.36
CA VAL A 56 -21.44 5.07 -1.76
C VAL A 56 -22.20 6.30 -2.29
N THR A 57 -23.45 6.48 -1.89
CA THR A 57 -24.29 7.61 -2.34
C THR A 57 -23.70 8.93 -1.85
N GLU A 58 -23.36 9.01 -0.58
CA GLU A 58 -22.73 10.20 0.00
C GLU A 58 -21.42 10.53 -0.69
N LEU A 59 -20.65 9.49 -1.04
CA LEU A 59 -19.34 9.67 -1.68
C LEU A 59 -19.46 10.13 -3.12
N PHE A 60 -20.33 9.51 -3.94
CA PHE A 60 -20.41 9.95 -5.33
C PHE A 60 -21.03 11.35 -5.47
N ILE A 61 -21.92 11.73 -4.57
CA ILE A 61 -22.47 13.08 -4.52
C ILE A 61 -21.37 14.07 -4.14
N LYS A 62 -20.60 13.76 -3.09
CA LYS A 62 -19.52 14.63 -2.61
C LYS A 62 -18.49 14.91 -3.70
N PHE A 63 -18.09 13.89 -4.44
CA PHE A 63 -17.06 14.00 -5.46
C PHE A 63 -17.61 14.32 -6.85
N ARG A 64 -18.91 14.56 -6.97
CA ARG A 64 -19.58 14.91 -8.23
C ARG A 64 -19.25 13.92 -9.36
N THR A 65 -19.34 12.66 -9.04
CA THR A 65 -19.13 11.58 -9.99
C THR A 65 -20.39 10.70 -10.05
N ASP A 66 -20.38 9.70 -10.91
CA ASP A 66 -21.49 8.74 -10.96
C ASP A 66 -21.25 7.59 -9.98
N GLN A 67 -22.32 6.84 -9.70
CA GLN A 67 -22.28 5.73 -8.77
C GLN A 67 -21.30 4.63 -9.24
N SER A 68 -21.31 4.32 -10.52
CA SER A 68 -20.46 3.28 -11.10
C SER A 68 -18.99 3.61 -10.93
N THR A 69 -18.60 4.84 -11.23
CA THR A 69 -17.21 5.29 -11.10
C THR A 69 -16.77 5.25 -9.63
N MET A 70 -17.62 5.72 -8.72
CA MET A 70 -17.30 5.68 -7.29
C MET A 70 -17.21 4.24 -6.78
N SER A 71 -18.15 3.39 -7.17
CA SER A 71 -18.15 1.97 -6.77
C SER A 71 -16.88 1.26 -7.23
N GLN A 72 -16.41 1.54 -8.45
CA GLN A 72 -15.17 0.98 -8.96
C GLN A 72 -13.95 1.42 -8.14
N ALA A 73 -13.88 2.70 -7.80
CA ALA A 73 -12.81 3.24 -6.97
C ALA A 73 -12.80 2.58 -5.58
N LEU A 74 -13.98 2.48 -4.96
CA LEU A 74 -14.13 1.87 -3.64
C LEU A 74 -13.79 0.38 -3.66
N SER A 75 -14.22 -0.35 -4.69
CA SER A 75 -13.88 -1.77 -4.85
C SER A 75 -12.39 -1.98 -4.98
N LYS A 76 -11.71 -1.14 -5.75
CA LYS A 76 -10.27 -1.21 -5.92
C LYS A 76 -9.53 -0.97 -4.60
N LEU A 77 -9.92 0.06 -3.88
CA LEU A 77 -9.32 0.38 -2.57
C LEU A 77 -9.58 -0.73 -1.56
N ARG A 78 -10.76 -1.31 -1.58
CA ARG A 78 -11.13 -2.42 -0.71
C ARG A 78 -10.34 -3.69 -1.05
N SER A 79 -10.14 -3.98 -2.32
CA SER A 79 -9.34 -5.14 -2.76
C SER A 79 -7.88 -5.06 -2.32
N LEU A 80 -7.38 -3.87 -2.07
CA LEU A 80 -6.04 -3.61 -1.56
C LEU A 80 -5.99 -3.49 -0.02
N ASP A 81 -7.09 -3.77 0.65
CA ASP A 81 -7.25 -3.64 2.10
C ASP A 81 -7.04 -2.21 2.63
N LEU A 82 -7.14 -1.21 1.76
CA LEU A 82 -7.02 0.20 2.17
C LEU A 82 -8.33 0.73 2.76
N LEU A 83 -9.45 0.12 2.40
CA LEU A 83 -10.76 0.38 2.98
C LEU A 83 -11.34 -0.92 3.53
N TYR A 84 -12.12 -0.80 4.58
CA TYR A 84 -13.00 -1.86 5.03
C TYR A 84 -14.43 -1.32 5.12
N THR A 85 -15.39 -2.23 5.21
CA THR A 85 -16.79 -1.86 5.24
C THR A 85 -17.47 -2.43 6.47
N GLU A 86 -18.47 -1.70 6.96
CA GLU A 86 -19.40 -2.18 7.97
C GLU A 86 -20.80 -2.05 7.42
N LYS A 87 -21.60 -3.07 7.66
CA LYS A 87 -22.99 -3.11 7.22
C LYS A 87 -23.89 -2.65 8.36
N GLU A 88 -24.67 -1.62 8.10
CA GLU A 88 -25.66 -1.10 9.04
C GLU A 88 -27.03 -1.11 8.36
N GLY A 89 -27.85 -2.12 8.71
CA GLY A 89 -29.10 -2.37 7.98
C GLY A 89 -28.82 -2.77 6.54
N LYS A 90 -29.36 -2.01 5.59
CA LYS A 90 -29.10 -2.18 4.15
C LYS A 90 -27.94 -1.34 3.66
N GLU A 91 -27.41 -0.44 4.49
CA GLU A 91 -26.32 0.43 4.11
C GLU A 91 -24.97 -0.22 4.33
N VAL A 92 -24.07 0.04 3.41
CA VAL A 92 -22.65 -0.34 3.52
C VAL A 92 -21.86 0.94 3.75
N ARG A 93 -21.19 1.02 4.87
CA ARG A 93 -20.38 2.18 5.26
C ARG A 93 -18.91 1.87 5.12
N TYR A 94 -18.18 2.85 4.62
CA TYR A 94 -16.76 2.72 4.27
C TYR A 94 -15.87 3.40 5.30
N TYR A 95 -14.76 2.74 5.62
CA TYR A 95 -13.78 3.21 6.60
C TYR A 95 -12.38 2.98 6.07
N VAL A 96 -11.47 3.90 6.38
CA VAL A 96 -10.06 3.73 6.03
C VAL A 96 -9.40 2.74 6.97
N ASN A 97 -8.67 1.79 6.41
CA ASN A 97 -7.86 0.86 7.19
C ASN A 97 -6.52 1.53 7.52
N LEU A 98 -6.47 2.21 8.66
CA LEU A 98 -5.30 2.97 9.08
C LEU A 98 -4.08 2.10 9.32
N ILE A 99 -4.28 0.84 9.71
CA ILE A 99 -3.19 -0.12 9.92
C ILE A 99 -2.49 -0.39 8.58
N GLU A 100 -3.24 -0.64 7.52
CA GLU A 100 -2.67 -0.89 6.19
C GLU A 100 -1.98 0.36 5.62
N VAL A 101 -2.54 1.54 5.84
CA VAL A 101 -1.91 2.80 5.43
C VAL A 101 -0.58 2.98 6.18
N SER A 102 -0.55 2.68 7.47
CA SER A 102 0.68 2.74 8.27
C SER A 102 1.74 1.77 7.76
N LYS A 103 1.35 0.57 7.32
CA LYS A 103 2.29 -0.41 6.75
C LYS A 103 2.93 0.09 5.46
N ILE A 104 2.19 0.80 4.63
CA ILE A 104 2.73 1.41 3.41
C ILE A 104 3.82 2.42 3.78
N GLN A 105 3.52 3.30 4.73
CA GLN A 105 4.46 4.31 5.18
C GLN A 105 5.72 3.68 5.76
N GLU A 106 5.57 2.65 6.57
CA GLU A 106 6.70 1.91 7.16
C GLU A 106 7.57 1.27 6.07
N SER A 107 6.95 0.62 5.09
CA SER A 107 7.66 -0.03 3.99
C SER A 107 8.45 0.97 3.15
N ILE A 108 7.86 2.13 2.86
CA ILE A 108 8.52 3.22 2.14
C ILE A 108 9.70 3.76 2.94
N SER A 109 9.51 3.96 4.22
CA SER A 109 10.54 4.45 5.14
C SER A 109 11.74 3.50 5.18
N LYS A 110 11.48 2.20 5.32
CA LYS A 110 12.53 1.17 5.30
C LYS A 110 13.27 1.13 3.96
N PHE A 111 12.55 1.24 2.87
CA PHE A 111 13.14 1.30 1.54
C PHE A 111 14.06 2.52 1.40
N ASN A 112 13.61 3.68 1.82
CA ASN A 112 14.39 4.91 1.78
C ASN A 112 15.66 4.78 2.62
N GLN A 113 15.57 4.24 3.82
CA GLN A 113 16.73 4.00 4.69
C GLN A 113 17.75 3.09 4.00
N HIS A 114 17.28 2.02 3.38
CA HIS A 114 18.14 1.07 2.67
C HIS A 114 18.87 1.73 1.49
N VAL A 115 18.14 2.50 0.69
CA VAL A 115 18.70 3.22 -0.46
C VAL A 115 19.69 4.30 -0.02
N PHE A 116 19.34 5.08 0.99
CA PHE A 116 20.22 6.13 1.52
C PHE A 116 21.47 5.57 2.16
N ALA A 117 21.38 4.46 2.88
CA ALA A 117 22.54 3.79 3.45
C ALA A 117 23.52 3.37 2.34
N LYS A 118 23.03 2.75 1.27
CA LYS A 118 23.84 2.39 0.11
C LYS A 118 24.45 3.61 -0.57
N LYS A 119 23.69 4.66 -0.70
CA LYS A 119 24.13 5.90 -1.33
C LYS A 119 25.24 6.57 -0.52
N SER A 120 25.15 6.53 0.80
CA SER A 120 26.19 7.06 1.69
C SER A 120 27.48 6.27 1.59
N ILE A 121 27.42 4.96 1.37
CA ILE A 121 28.57 4.08 1.21
C ILE A 121 29.26 4.29 -0.16
N THR A 122 28.49 4.57 -1.20
CA THR A 122 29.00 4.69 -2.57
C THR A 122 29.51 6.07 -2.92
N ARG A 123 29.20 7.08 -2.14
CA ARG A 123 29.71 8.42 -2.36
C ARG A 123 31.07 8.60 -1.72
N PRO A 124 32.09 9.00 -2.52
CA PRO A 124 33.41 9.32 -1.96
C PRO A 124 33.35 10.55 -1.05
#